data_5d57791cf0a8f1a9dd9a289b07083ec0
#
_entry.id   5d57791cf0a8f1a9dd9a289b07083ec0
#
_cell.length_a   1.000
_cell.length_b   1.000
_cell.length_c   1.000
_cell.angle_alpha   90.00
_cell.angle_beta   90.00
_cell.angle_gamma   90.00
#
_symmetry.space_group_name_H-M   'P 1'
#
loop_
_entity.id
_entity.type
_entity.pdbx_description
1 polymer ?
#
loop_
_entity_poly.entity_id
_entity_poly.type
_entity_poly.pdbx_seq_one_letter_code
_entity_poly.pdbx_strand_id
1 'polypeptide(L)'
;MRASAVDVTIRADFQTFCAFDDETLMPDVSSLLRMAEARCEDRCVRFTPIRRRVFEMISERESGLRAYELLDLLSSERASARPPTIYRALDFLLEQGLVHRIESLNAYVACPCPDHARGFQLMICRHCGLVEEIHDHDIMQRLESTAAGHGFAIERQAIELSGLCQRCRAA
;
A
#
# COMPACT_ATOMS: atom_id res chain seq x y z
N MET A 1 -36.37 -9.76 27.33
CA MET A 1 -36.04 -10.11 25.95
C MET A 1 -34.52 -10.03 25.85
N ARG A 2 -33.87 -11.16 25.65
CA ARG A 2 -32.42 -11.30 25.72
C ARG A 2 -31.82 -11.00 24.34
N ALA A 3 -30.92 -10.03 24.25
CA ALA A 3 -30.12 -9.81 23.06
C ALA A 3 -28.90 -10.77 23.11
N SER A 4 -28.83 -11.60 22.10
CA SER A 4 -27.77 -12.59 21.89
C SER A 4 -26.45 -11.91 21.57
N ALA A 5 -25.42 -12.14 22.35
CA ALA A 5 -24.04 -11.76 22.06
C ALA A 5 -23.52 -12.68 20.94
N VAL A 6 -23.15 -12.09 19.80
CA VAL A 6 -22.42 -12.79 18.76
C VAL A 6 -20.93 -12.80 19.17
N ASP A 7 -20.49 -13.97 19.59
CA ASP A 7 -19.12 -14.27 19.94
C ASP A 7 -18.29 -14.33 18.64
N VAL A 8 -17.61 -13.24 18.32
CA VAL A 8 -16.63 -13.20 17.20
C VAL A 8 -15.29 -13.63 17.78
N THR A 9 -15.06 -14.92 17.80
CA THR A 9 -13.72 -15.48 18.02
C THR A 9 -12.85 -15.17 16.80
N ILE A 10 -12.22 -14.00 16.81
CA ILE A 10 -11.16 -13.66 15.85
C ILE A 10 -9.94 -14.48 16.24
N ARG A 11 -9.61 -15.46 15.42
CA ARG A 11 -8.43 -16.31 15.55
C ARG A 11 -7.18 -15.44 15.56
N ALA A 12 -6.44 -15.53 16.65
CA ALA A 12 -5.13 -14.97 16.86
C ALA A 12 -4.06 -15.80 16.15
N ASP A 13 -3.94 -15.66 14.81
CA ASP A 13 -2.85 -16.31 14.05
C ASP A 13 -2.27 -15.42 12.93
N PHE A 14 -2.57 -14.12 12.91
CA PHE A 14 -2.17 -13.21 11.82
C PHE A 14 -1.04 -12.22 12.20
N GLN A 15 -0.45 -12.35 13.39
CA GLN A 15 0.60 -11.42 13.88
C GLN A 15 2.01 -11.73 13.34
N THR A 16 2.19 -12.78 12.55
CA THR A 16 3.54 -13.29 12.21
C THR A 16 4.04 -12.85 10.83
N PHE A 17 3.25 -12.19 9.98
CA PHE A 17 3.67 -11.93 8.59
C PHE A 17 4.20 -10.51 8.33
N CYS A 18 3.99 -9.56 9.22
CA CYS A 18 4.50 -8.17 9.09
C CYS A 18 5.54 -7.81 10.15
N ALA A 19 6.15 -8.78 10.81
CA ALA A 19 7.31 -8.56 11.66
C ALA A 19 8.56 -8.50 10.77
N PHE A 20 8.75 -7.36 10.10
CA PHE A 20 10.03 -7.03 9.52
C PHE A 20 10.93 -6.52 10.63
N ASP A 21 11.73 -7.43 11.21
CA ASP A 21 12.89 -7.06 12.02
C ASP A 21 13.89 -6.30 11.13
N ASP A 22 14.27 -5.18 11.56
CA ASP A 22 15.31 -4.17 11.33
C ASP A 22 16.35 -4.32 10.18
N GLU A 23 16.20 -5.18 9.20
CA GLU A 23 17.12 -5.29 8.04
C GLU A 23 16.43 -5.80 6.75
N THR A 24 15.16 -5.53 6.56
CA THR A 24 14.41 -6.20 5.49
C THR A 24 14.33 -5.34 4.24
N LEU A 25 15.15 -5.76 3.24
CA LEU A 25 14.96 -5.41 1.83
C LEU A 25 13.48 -5.55 1.45
N MET A 26 12.97 -4.59 0.67
CA MET A 26 11.64 -4.70 0.04
C MET A 26 11.48 -6.08 -0.59
N PRO A 27 10.34 -6.76 -0.40
CA PRO A 27 10.09 -8.06 -1.01
C PRO A 27 10.30 -7.98 -2.52
N ASP A 28 10.84 -9.03 -3.11
CA ASP A 28 10.98 -9.08 -4.56
C ASP A 28 9.60 -9.03 -5.25
N VAL A 29 9.58 -8.57 -6.50
CA VAL A 29 8.35 -8.41 -7.29
C VAL A 29 7.53 -9.70 -7.35
N SER A 30 8.20 -10.87 -7.41
CA SER A 30 7.54 -12.17 -7.46
C SER A 30 6.82 -12.49 -6.16
N SER A 31 7.38 -12.12 -5.03
CA SER A 31 6.76 -12.27 -3.70
C SER A 31 5.56 -11.37 -3.55
N LEU A 32 5.67 -10.10 -3.97
CA LEU A 32 4.55 -9.15 -3.98
C LEU A 32 3.40 -9.63 -4.88
N LEU A 33 3.70 -10.19 -6.05
CA LEU A 33 2.68 -10.74 -6.94
C LEU A 33 1.96 -11.95 -6.35
N ARG A 34 2.70 -12.89 -5.73
CA ARG A 34 2.08 -14.04 -5.03
C ARG A 34 1.15 -13.60 -3.90
N MET A 35 1.60 -12.62 -3.11
CA MET A 35 0.79 -12.03 -2.05
C MET A 35 -0.49 -11.40 -2.61
N ALA A 36 -0.39 -10.64 -3.70
CA ALA A 36 -1.54 -10.01 -4.34
C ALA A 36 -2.54 -11.03 -4.89
N GLU A 37 -2.05 -12.12 -5.49
CA GLU A 37 -2.86 -13.23 -5.98
C GLU A 37 -3.62 -13.91 -4.83
N ALA A 38 -2.92 -14.33 -3.78
CA ALA A 38 -3.50 -14.96 -2.60
C ALA A 38 -4.58 -14.05 -1.95
N ARG A 39 -4.27 -12.76 -1.78
CA ARG A 39 -5.24 -11.80 -1.23
C ARG A 39 -6.50 -11.65 -2.07
N CYS A 40 -6.35 -11.63 -3.39
CA CYS A 40 -7.50 -11.55 -4.30
C CYS A 40 -8.35 -12.84 -4.27
N GLU A 41 -7.70 -14.01 -4.14
CA GLU A 41 -8.37 -15.29 -3.97
C GLU A 41 -9.18 -15.34 -2.67
N ASP A 42 -8.57 -14.98 -1.54
CA ASP A 42 -9.21 -14.94 -0.22
C ASP A 42 -10.44 -14.02 -0.19
N ARG A 43 -10.38 -12.92 -0.93
CA ARG A 43 -11.49 -11.95 -1.05
C ARG A 43 -12.48 -12.28 -2.17
N CYS A 44 -12.28 -13.38 -2.88
CA CYS A 44 -13.11 -13.79 -4.02
C CYS A 44 -13.23 -12.69 -5.10
N VAL A 45 -12.16 -11.90 -5.32
CA VAL A 45 -12.11 -10.85 -6.34
C VAL A 45 -11.18 -11.21 -7.48
N ARG A 46 -11.51 -10.78 -8.71
CA ARG A 46 -10.75 -11.17 -9.89
C ARG A 46 -9.51 -10.30 -10.09
N PHE A 47 -8.32 -10.89 -9.95
CA PHE A 47 -7.05 -10.27 -10.32
C PHE A 47 -6.77 -10.46 -11.81
N THR A 48 -7.28 -9.54 -12.64
CA THR A 48 -7.19 -9.66 -14.11
C THR A 48 -5.76 -9.45 -14.60
N PRO A 49 -5.40 -9.93 -15.83
CA PRO A 49 -4.05 -9.72 -16.39
C PRO A 49 -3.61 -8.25 -16.46
N ILE A 50 -4.54 -7.32 -16.66
CA ILE A 50 -4.23 -5.88 -16.66
C ILE A 50 -3.92 -5.38 -15.24
N ARG A 51 -4.72 -5.76 -14.24
CA ARG A 51 -4.48 -5.39 -12.85
C ARG A 51 -3.15 -5.95 -12.35
N ARG A 52 -2.85 -7.21 -12.69
CA ARG A 52 -1.59 -7.86 -12.40
C ARG A 52 -0.42 -7.09 -13.01
N ARG A 53 -0.51 -6.73 -14.31
CA ARG A 53 0.57 -6.01 -15.00
C ARG A 53 0.80 -4.62 -14.44
N VAL A 54 -0.27 -3.87 -14.14
CA VAL A 54 -0.16 -2.54 -13.49
C VAL A 54 0.47 -2.67 -12.10
N PHE A 55 0.09 -3.65 -11.31
CA PHE A 55 0.70 -3.91 -10.01
C PHE A 55 2.19 -4.27 -10.12
N GLU A 56 2.55 -5.12 -11.07
CA GLU A 56 3.94 -5.51 -11.36
C GLU A 56 4.79 -4.29 -11.72
N MET A 57 4.32 -3.42 -12.63
CA MET A 57 5.01 -2.17 -12.99
C MET A 57 5.26 -1.26 -11.78
N ILE A 58 4.28 -1.16 -10.88
CA ILE A 58 4.43 -0.37 -9.65
C ILE A 58 5.45 -1.03 -8.72
N SER A 59 5.42 -2.36 -8.59
CA SER A 59 6.31 -3.13 -7.72
C SER A 59 7.78 -3.13 -8.17
N GLU A 60 8.04 -2.88 -9.45
CA GLU A 60 9.39 -2.75 -10.01
C GLU A 60 10.08 -1.42 -9.63
N ARG A 61 9.38 -0.50 -8.98
CA ARG A 61 9.87 0.87 -8.71
C ARG A 61 9.82 1.23 -7.23
N GLU A 62 10.97 1.56 -6.68
CA GLU A 62 11.09 2.07 -5.31
C GLU A 62 10.61 3.53 -5.15
N SER A 63 10.47 4.27 -6.25
CA SER A 63 10.12 5.70 -6.26
C SER A 63 8.63 5.98 -6.48
N GLY A 64 7.81 4.93 -6.60
CA GLY A 64 6.43 5.06 -7.02
C GLY A 64 6.29 5.43 -8.51
N LEU A 65 5.08 5.26 -9.06
CA LEU A 65 4.75 5.60 -10.44
C LEU A 65 3.46 6.43 -10.51
N ARG A 66 3.46 7.44 -11.36
CA ARG A 66 2.25 8.23 -11.64
C ARG A 66 1.37 7.53 -12.67
N ALA A 67 0.07 7.84 -12.64
CA ALA A 67 -0.90 7.19 -13.54
C ALA A 67 -0.57 7.37 -15.03
N TYR A 68 -0.02 8.51 -15.43
CA TYR A 68 0.37 8.74 -16.81
C TYR A 68 1.61 7.93 -17.22
N GLU A 69 2.58 7.73 -16.30
CA GLU A 69 3.76 6.89 -16.55
C GLU A 69 3.35 5.42 -16.72
N LEU A 70 2.40 4.96 -15.90
CA LEU A 70 1.80 3.63 -16.06
C LEU A 70 1.07 3.48 -17.41
N LEU A 71 0.38 4.53 -17.86
CA LEU A 71 -0.29 4.52 -19.15
C LEU A 71 0.72 4.42 -20.28
N ASP A 72 1.81 5.19 -20.24
CA ASP A 72 2.86 5.17 -21.25
C ASP A 72 3.52 3.79 -21.33
N LEU A 73 3.88 3.21 -20.18
CA LEU A 73 4.45 1.87 -20.09
C LEU A 73 3.48 0.81 -20.65
N LEU A 74 2.22 0.83 -20.20
CA LEU A 74 1.24 -0.15 -20.66
C LEU A 74 0.90 0.03 -22.14
N SER A 75 0.90 1.25 -22.66
CA SER A 75 0.64 1.54 -24.07
C SER A 75 1.74 1.04 -24.99
N SER A 76 3.00 1.02 -24.53
CA SER A 76 4.11 0.43 -25.28
C SER A 76 3.98 -1.09 -25.43
N GLU A 77 3.35 -1.76 -24.47
CA GLU A 77 3.09 -3.20 -24.51
C GLU A 77 1.75 -3.55 -25.19
N ARG A 78 0.76 -2.66 -25.05
CA ARG A 78 -0.62 -2.87 -25.52
C ARG A 78 -1.18 -1.59 -26.12
N ALA A 79 -1.21 -1.50 -27.45
CA ALA A 79 -1.73 -0.34 -28.18
C ALA A 79 -3.20 0.02 -27.86
N SER A 80 -3.95 -0.90 -27.25
CA SER A 80 -5.35 -0.69 -26.80
C SER A 80 -5.47 -0.06 -25.41
N ALA A 81 -4.35 0.15 -24.67
CA ALA A 81 -4.40 0.78 -23.36
C ALA A 81 -4.95 2.22 -23.46
N ARG A 82 -5.84 2.55 -22.55
CA ARG A 82 -6.47 3.87 -22.48
C ARG A 82 -6.48 4.35 -21.01
N PRO A 83 -6.53 5.67 -20.76
CA PRO A 83 -6.56 6.20 -19.39
C PRO A 83 -7.58 5.53 -18.47
N PRO A 84 -8.84 5.27 -18.88
CA PRO A 84 -9.79 4.59 -18.01
C PRO A 84 -9.37 3.19 -17.58
N THR A 85 -8.54 2.52 -18.38
CA THR A 85 -8.02 1.18 -18.05
C THR A 85 -7.07 1.24 -16.87
N ILE A 86 -6.17 2.23 -16.85
CA ILE A 86 -5.22 2.45 -15.76
C ILE A 86 -5.97 2.83 -14.49
N TYR A 87 -6.86 3.81 -14.54
CA TYR A 87 -7.59 4.26 -13.35
C TYR A 87 -8.43 3.15 -12.72
N ARG A 88 -9.14 2.33 -13.52
CA ARG A 88 -9.88 1.17 -12.99
C ARG A 88 -8.97 0.11 -12.38
N ALA A 89 -7.74 -0.05 -12.88
CA ALA A 89 -6.78 -0.95 -12.27
C ALA A 89 -6.26 -0.38 -10.94
N LEU A 90 -5.92 0.91 -10.91
CA LEU A 90 -5.45 1.61 -9.71
C LEU A 90 -6.53 1.65 -8.62
N ASP A 91 -7.77 1.98 -8.95
CA ASP A 91 -8.89 1.96 -8.02
C ASP A 91 -9.04 0.58 -7.36
N PHE A 92 -9.01 -0.48 -8.17
CA PHE A 92 -9.04 -1.83 -7.66
C PHE A 92 -7.85 -2.15 -6.73
N LEU A 93 -6.63 -1.78 -7.12
CA LEU A 93 -5.43 -2.05 -6.32
C LEU A 93 -5.47 -1.30 -4.99
N LEU A 94 -5.97 -0.07 -4.97
CA LEU A 94 -6.22 0.72 -3.76
C LEU A 94 -7.29 0.07 -2.86
N GLU A 95 -8.42 -0.35 -3.44
CA GLU A 95 -9.50 -1.03 -2.71
C GLU A 95 -9.03 -2.35 -2.07
N GLN A 96 -8.13 -3.08 -2.76
CA GLN A 96 -7.55 -4.29 -2.22
C GLN A 96 -6.40 -4.03 -1.23
N GLY A 97 -5.94 -2.78 -1.07
CA GLY A 97 -4.82 -2.42 -0.22
C GLY A 97 -3.46 -2.88 -0.77
N LEU A 98 -3.39 -3.21 -2.06
CA LEU A 98 -2.17 -3.68 -2.71
C LEU A 98 -1.21 -2.54 -3.07
N VAL A 99 -1.73 -1.32 -3.16
CA VAL A 99 -0.93 -0.11 -3.40
C VAL A 99 -1.38 1.01 -2.48
N HIS A 100 -0.45 1.92 -2.20
CA HIS A 100 -0.74 3.21 -1.58
C HIS A 100 -0.64 4.33 -2.61
N ARG A 101 -1.48 5.34 -2.47
CA ARG A 101 -1.35 6.59 -3.19
C ARG A 101 -0.56 7.56 -2.34
N ILE A 102 0.50 8.12 -2.92
CA ILE A 102 1.31 9.20 -2.36
C ILE A 102 0.66 10.50 -2.84
N GLU A 103 -0.05 11.19 -1.94
CA GLU A 103 -0.80 12.39 -2.30
C GLU A 103 0.12 13.53 -2.73
N SER A 104 1.24 13.74 -2.01
CA SER A 104 2.22 14.79 -2.31
C SER A 104 2.88 14.65 -3.69
N LEU A 105 2.99 13.43 -4.22
CA LEU A 105 3.60 13.14 -5.52
C LEU A 105 2.59 12.79 -6.61
N ASN A 106 1.34 12.56 -6.23
CA ASN A 106 0.30 11.98 -7.08
C ASN A 106 0.77 10.69 -7.78
N ALA A 107 1.44 9.83 -7.02
CA ALA A 107 2.05 8.58 -7.46
C ALA A 107 1.51 7.39 -6.66
N TYR A 108 1.82 6.18 -7.11
CA TYR A 108 1.41 4.93 -6.48
C TYR A 108 2.63 4.09 -6.17
N VAL A 109 2.64 3.45 -5.01
CA VAL A 109 3.69 2.54 -4.53
C VAL A 109 3.05 1.23 -4.08
N ALA A 110 3.73 0.11 -4.29
CA ALA A 110 3.26 -1.18 -3.84
C ALA A 110 3.29 -1.26 -2.30
N CYS A 111 2.24 -1.83 -1.71
CA CYS A 111 2.18 -2.11 -0.29
C CYS A 111 2.76 -3.51 -0.02
N PRO A 112 3.83 -3.64 0.76
CA PRO A 112 4.40 -4.94 1.11
C PRO A 112 3.55 -5.72 2.11
N CYS A 113 2.62 -5.06 2.80
CA CYS A 113 1.81 -5.64 3.86
C CYS A 113 0.36 -5.15 3.83
N PRO A 114 -0.47 -5.67 2.89
CA PRO A 114 -1.81 -5.14 2.62
C PRO A 114 -2.85 -5.35 3.73
N ASP A 115 -2.50 -6.05 4.81
CA ASP A 115 -3.41 -6.30 5.94
C ASP A 115 -3.43 -5.18 6.99
N HIS A 116 -2.74 -4.06 6.74
CA HIS A 116 -2.80 -2.88 7.58
C HIS A 116 -4.18 -2.23 7.52
N ALA A 117 -5.07 -2.66 8.40
CA ALA A 117 -6.45 -2.19 8.45
C ALA A 117 -6.59 -0.70 8.86
N ARG A 118 -5.53 -0.05 9.38
CA ARG A 118 -5.67 1.23 10.09
C ARG A 118 -4.82 2.38 9.59
N GLY A 119 -3.95 2.18 8.61
CA GLY A 119 -3.14 3.27 8.09
C GLY A 119 -1.70 2.89 7.78
N PHE A 120 -1.00 3.77 7.11
CA PHE A 120 0.38 3.59 6.68
C PHE A 120 1.17 4.88 6.84
N GLN A 121 2.48 4.74 6.93
CA GLN A 121 3.42 5.84 7.03
C GLN A 121 4.45 5.67 5.92
N LEU A 122 4.66 6.71 5.13
CA LEU A 122 5.63 6.71 4.04
C LEU A 122 6.75 7.69 4.33
N MET A 123 8.00 7.25 4.20
CA MET A 123 9.18 8.11 4.15
C MET A 123 9.57 8.34 2.69
N ILE A 124 9.58 9.60 2.28
CA ILE A 124 9.78 10.00 0.89
C ILE A 124 11.09 10.79 0.78
N CYS A 125 12.07 10.26 0.05
CA CYS A 125 13.31 10.98 -0.23
C CYS A 125 13.10 11.99 -1.36
N ARG A 126 13.20 13.29 -1.06
CA ARG A 126 13.03 14.36 -2.06
C ARG A 126 14.15 14.44 -3.09
N HIS A 127 15.29 13.76 -2.87
CA HIS A 127 16.43 13.78 -3.78
C HIS A 127 16.39 12.63 -4.79
N CYS A 128 16.24 11.38 -4.35
CA CYS A 128 16.24 10.21 -5.22
C CYS A 128 14.85 9.60 -5.46
N GLY A 129 13.82 10.12 -4.79
CA GLY A 129 12.45 9.63 -4.96
C GLY A 129 12.15 8.31 -4.23
N LEU A 130 13.11 7.72 -3.51
CA LEU A 130 12.87 6.51 -2.72
C LEU A 130 11.67 6.71 -1.79
N VAL A 131 10.79 5.73 -1.78
CA VAL A 131 9.64 5.65 -0.87
C VAL A 131 9.76 4.37 -0.05
N GLU A 132 9.77 4.53 1.25
CA GLU A 132 9.79 3.42 2.21
C GLU A 132 8.53 3.48 3.06
N GLU A 133 7.84 2.35 3.17
CA GLU A 133 6.70 2.20 4.06
C GLU A 133 7.20 1.73 5.43
N ILE A 134 6.76 2.42 6.48
CA ILE A 134 7.05 2.05 7.86
C ILE A 134 5.75 1.78 8.62
N HIS A 135 5.84 0.92 9.62
CA HIS A 135 4.74 0.56 10.48
C HIS A 135 5.14 0.77 11.93
N ASP A 136 4.80 1.94 12.47
CA ASP A 136 5.00 2.23 13.88
C ASP A 136 3.65 2.27 14.58
N HIS A 137 3.41 1.25 15.41
CA HIS A 137 2.16 1.10 16.14
C HIS A 137 1.95 2.23 17.16
N ASP A 138 3.04 2.71 17.79
CA ASP A 138 2.96 3.75 18.82
C ASP A 138 2.56 5.09 18.22
N ILE A 139 3.09 5.42 17.04
CA ILE A 139 2.69 6.61 16.29
C ILE A 139 1.20 6.56 15.95
N MET A 140 0.72 5.42 15.44
CA MET A 140 -0.68 5.24 15.07
C MET A 140 -1.59 5.37 16.29
N GLN A 141 -1.27 4.70 17.38
CA GLN A 141 -2.03 4.74 18.63
C GLN A 141 -2.05 6.15 19.22
N ARG A 142 -0.93 6.87 19.14
CA ARG A 142 -0.82 8.25 19.62
C ARG A 142 -1.76 9.18 18.86
N LEU A 143 -1.82 9.05 17.54
CA LEU A 143 -2.73 9.82 16.70
C LEU A 143 -4.20 9.50 16.99
N GLU A 144 -4.55 8.22 17.11
CA GLU A 144 -5.90 7.78 17.48
C GLU A 144 -6.33 8.37 18.84
N SER A 145 -5.45 8.27 19.84
CA SER A 145 -5.70 8.81 21.18
C SER A 145 -5.90 10.32 21.16
N THR A 146 -5.06 11.03 20.39
CA THR A 146 -5.16 12.47 20.25
C THR A 146 -6.46 12.88 19.57
N ALA A 147 -6.82 12.24 18.46
CA ALA A 147 -8.05 12.50 17.73
C ALA A 147 -9.29 12.24 18.61
N ALA A 148 -9.30 11.13 19.34
CA ALA A 148 -10.38 10.79 20.27
C ALA A 148 -10.55 11.85 21.38
N GLY A 149 -9.43 12.39 21.89
CA GLY A 149 -9.44 13.50 22.85
C GLY A 149 -10.10 14.79 22.31
N HIS A 150 -10.13 14.96 21.00
CA HIS A 150 -10.86 16.04 20.31
C HIS A 150 -12.25 15.63 19.82
N GLY A 151 -12.75 14.45 20.18
CA GLY A 151 -14.05 13.93 19.72
C GLY A 151 -14.06 13.54 18.25
N PHE A 152 -12.87 13.27 17.64
CA PHE A 152 -12.72 12.93 16.23
C PHE A 152 -12.46 11.43 16.06
N ALA A 153 -13.26 10.75 15.25
CA ALA A 153 -13.06 9.36 14.86
C ALA A 153 -12.27 9.29 13.56
N ILE A 154 -11.10 8.65 13.60
CA ILE A 154 -10.28 8.45 12.41
C ILE A 154 -10.82 7.27 11.62
N GLU A 155 -11.19 7.48 10.35
CA GLU A 155 -11.59 6.42 9.43
C GLU A 155 -10.39 5.88 8.63
N ARG A 156 -9.44 6.76 8.29
CA ARG A 156 -8.22 6.42 7.54
C ARG A 156 -7.09 7.32 7.97
N GLN A 157 -5.89 6.72 8.10
CA GLN A 157 -4.65 7.47 8.33
C GLN A 157 -3.69 7.25 7.15
N ALA A 158 -3.05 8.34 6.72
CA ALA A 158 -1.93 8.32 5.80
C ALA A 158 -0.95 9.40 6.24
N ILE A 159 0.29 9.02 6.53
CA ILE A 159 1.33 9.93 6.97
C ILE A 159 2.44 9.93 5.92
N GLU A 160 2.77 11.09 5.40
CA GLU A 160 3.86 11.27 4.46
C GLU A 160 4.96 12.12 5.11
N LEU A 161 6.14 11.53 5.28
CA LEU A 161 7.34 12.18 5.81
C LEU A 161 8.28 12.45 4.65
N SER A 162 8.53 13.73 4.36
CA SER A 162 9.44 14.17 3.30
C SER A 162 10.80 14.55 3.87
N GLY A 163 11.88 13.95 3.33
CA GLY A 163 13.23 14.17 3.84
C GLY A 163 14.33 13.73 2.87
N LEU A 164 15.44 13.26 3.40
CA LEU A 164 16.55 12.65 2.65
C LEU A 164 16.83 11.27 3.24
N CYS A 165 16.88 10.25 2.38
CA CYS A 165 17.30 8.91 2.78
C CYS A 165 18.78 8.85 3.19
N GLN A 166 19.21 7.78 3.82
CA GLN A 166 20.56 7.62 4.31
C GLN A 166 21.62 7.83 3.19
N ARG A 167 21.37 7.25 2.01
CA ARG A 167 22.25 7.41 0.84
C ARG A 167 22.42 8.87 0.42
N CYS A 168 21.32 9.62 0.38
CA CYS A 168 21.33 11.04 -0.04
C CYS A 168 21.77 12.02 1.05
N ARG A 169 21.81 11.59 2.30
CA ARG A 169 22.36 12.39 3.40
C ARG A 169 23.88 12.29 3.49
N ALA A 170 24.44 11.17 3.02
CA ALA A 170 25.88 10.88 3.04
C ALA A 170 26.61 11.38 1.77
N ALA A 171 25.86 11.80 0.73
CA ALA A 171 26.40 12.38 -0.51
C ALA A 171 26.51 13.89 -0.40
#